data_9019638c9a07c4cb3bdf35c31eee151c
#
_entry.id   9019638c9a07c4cb3bdf35c31eee151c
#
_cell.length_a   1.000
_cell.length_b   1.000
_cell.length_c   1.000
_cell.angle_alpha   90.00
_cell.angle_beta   90.00
_cell.angle_gamma   90.00
#
_symmetry.space_group_name_H-M   'P 1'
#
loop_
_entity.id
_entity.type
_entity.pdbx_description
1 polymer ?
#
loop_
_entity_poly.entity_id
_entity_poly.type
_entity_poly.pdbx_seq_one_letter_code
_entity_poly.pdbx_strand_id
1 'polypeptide(L)'
;AFRQQIRLAREIGRPIIVHDRDAHRDVLDILREEKASEVGGVLHCFSGDLDMAGECMEMGFYLSFPATITYPKNDDLRDVVASVPTDRLLIETDCPYLSPQALRGKRNEPALLRHTAEEVARIKGLTMEDVSRITNLNVYRLFGIGSVDLSTKIAYRIRNSLYLNITNRCSNACVFCAKFRDFAVKGHHLKLDHEPSVEEIKRAIGNPRQYEEVVFCGYGEPLLRLDVIREIGTWLHSQGVPVRINTDGQANLVYGRNILPELGAFVDAISVSLNAADAATYQKICQSRFGEDGYESVKTFIREAKKYIPSVTASVVAMPGIDIDDCRHIVEEDLKVKFRVRPYNEVG
;
A
#
# COMPACT_ATOMS: atom_id res chain seq x y z
N ALA A 1 -19.17 -0.65 -33.25
CA ALA A 1 -18.04 -1.60 -33.02
C ALA A 1 -17.71 -1.69 -31.54
N PHE A 2 -17.40 -0.58 -30.82
CA PHE A 2 -16.91 -0.61 -29.43
C PHE A 2 -17.90 -1.32 -28.47
N ARG A 3 -19.19 -0.98 -28.50
CA ARG A 3 -20.23 -1.67 -27.72
C ARG A 3 -20.29 -3.18 -27.96
N GLN A 4 -20.09 -3.63 -29.19
CA GLN A 4 -20.07 -5.06 -29.53
C GLN A 4 -18.84 -5.76 -28.93
N GLN A 5 -17.68 -5.10 -28.89
CA GLN A 5 -16.48 -5.65 -28.26
C GLN A 5 -16.67 -5.80 -26.73
N ILE A 6 -17.30 -4.82 -26.08
CA ILE A 6 -17.61 -4.92 -24.63
C ILE A 6 -18.57 -6.09 -24.38
N ARG A 7 -19.64 -6.21 -25.17
CA ARG A 7 -20.59 -7.33 -25.04
C ARG A 7 -19.93 -8.68 -25.23
N LEU A 8 -19.06 -8.81 -26.25
CA LEU A 8 -18.29 -10.03 -26.46
C LEU A 8 -17.37 -10.33 -25.27
N ALA A 9 -16.64 -9.34 -24.77
CA ALA A 9 -15.76 -9.50 -23.61
C ALA A 9 -16.53 -10.00 -22.38
N ARG A 10 -17.73 -9.46 -22.13
CA ARG A 10 -18.61 -9.91 -21.04
C ARG A 10 -19.12 -11.35 -21.28
N GLU A 11 -19.49 -11.69 -22.51
CA GLU A 11 -19.94 -13.05 -22.86
C GLU A 11 -18.86 -14.09 -22.59
N ILE A 12 -17.59 -13.78 -22.94
CA ILE A 12 -16.47 -14.71 -22.75
C ILE A 12 -15.73 -14.53 -21.42
N GLY A 13 -16.17 -13.61 -20.56
CA GLY A 13 -15.58 -13.34 -19.25
C GLY A 13 -14.11 -12.88 -19.32
N ARG A 14 -13.77 -11.99 -20.25
CA ARG A 14 -12.40 -11.50 -20.44
C ARG A 14 -12.32 -9.99 -20.26
N PRO A 15 -11.24 -9.47 -19.64
CA PRO A 15 -11.02 -8.03 -19.53
C PRO A 15 -10.78 -7.40 -20.89
N ILE A 16 -11.06 -6.10 -21.01
CA ILE A 16 -10.89 -5.34 -22.24
C ILE A 16 -9.70 -4.40 -22.16
N ILE A 17 -9.07 -4.17 -23.32
CA ILE A 17 -8.06 -3.12 -23.49
C ILE A 17 -8.73 -1.99 -24.29
N VAL A 18 -8.85 -0.82 -23.66
CA VAL A 18 -9.53 0.34 -24.25
C VAL A 18 -8.50 1.34 -24.73
N HIS A 19 -8.59 1.69 -26.02
CA HIS A 19 -7.87 2.83 -26.58
C HIS A 19 -8.79 4.05 -26.59
N ASP A 20 -8.38 5.11 -25.92
CA ASP A 20 -9.09 6.38 -25.87
C ASP A 20 -8.21 7.50 -26.39
N ARG A 21 -8.66 8.18 -27.41
CA ARG A 21 -7.99 9.36 -27.96
C ARG A 21 -9.00 10.46 -28.24
N ASP A 22 -8.96 11.51 -27.41
CA ASP A 22 -9.84 12.69 -27.51
C ASP A 22 -11.35 12.35 -27.49
N ALA A 23 -11.72 11.21 -26.86
CA ALA A 23 -13.11 10.70 -26.79
C ALA A 23 -13.53 10.32 -25.35
N HIS A 24 -12.89 10.92 -24.34
CA HIS A 24 -12.98 10.52 -22.94
C HIS A 24 -14.42 10.35 -22.45
N ARG A 25 -15.29 11.33 -22.69
CA ARG A 25 -16.68 11.27 -22.22
C ARG A 25 -17.47 10.15 -22.89
N ASP A 26 -17.37 10.04 -24.23
CA ASP A 26 -18.06 9.00 -25.00
C ASP A 26 -17.59 7.60 -24.56
N VAL A 27 -16.29 7.44 -24.30
CA VAL A 27 -15.73 6.16 -23.81
C VAL A 27 -16.30 5.82 -22.45
N LEU A 28 -16.28 6.74 -21.49
CA LEU A 28 -16.83 6.51 -20.13
C LEU A 28 -18.32 6.17 -20.16
N ASP A 29 -19.11 6.92 -20.94
CA ASP A 29 -20.56 6.70 -21.06
C ASP A 29 -20.84 5.31 -21.67
N ILE A 30 -20.13 4.91 -22.73
CA ILE A 30 -20.28 3.59 -23.34
C ILE A 30 -19.86 2.47 -22.37
N LEU A 31 -18.76 2.64 -21.63
CA LEU A 31 -18.31 1.65 -20.64
C LEU A 31 -19.38 1.42 -19.55
N ARG A 32 -20.04 2.49 -19.07
CA ARG A 32 -21.12 2.40 -18.09
C ARG A 32 -22.37 1.75 -18.68
N GLU A 33 -22.85 2.23 -19.82
CA GLU A 33 -24.05 1.73 -20.47
C GLU A 33 -23.95 0.24 -20.80
N GLU A 34 -22.79 -0.21 -21.26
CA GLU A 34 -22.53 -1.60 -21.61
C GLU A 34 -22.06 -2.44 -20.41
N LYS A 35 -22.05 -1.88 -19.19
CA LYS A 35 -21.65 -2.57 -17.94
C LYS A 35 -20.28 -3.23 -18.02
N ALA A 36 -19.31 -2.53 -18.58
CA ALA A 36 -17.95 -3.05 -18.75
C ALA A 36 -17.27 -3.40 -17.42
N SER A 37 -17.74 -2.84 -16.29
CA SER A 37 -17.29 -3.17 -14.94
C SER A 37 -17.46 -4.64 -14.56
N GLU A 38 -18.34 -5.40 -15.23
CA GLU A 38 -18.52 -6.83 -14.97
C GLU A 38 -17.28 -7.67 -15.35
N VAL A 39 -16.48 -7.20 -16.28
CA VAL A 39 -15.24 -7.86 -16.72
C VAL A 39 -13.99 -7.02 -16.44
N GLY A 40 -14.15 -5.71 -16.24
CA GLY A 40 -13.06 -4.78 -16.07
C GLY A 40 -12.14 -4.66 -17.29
N GLY A 41 -10.99 -4.09 -17.11
CA GLY A 41 -10.03 -3.89 -18.19
C GLY A 41 -8.95 -2.90 -17.85
N VAL A 42 -8.35 -2.34 -18.90
CA VAL A 42 -7.34 -1.28 -18.80
C VAL A 42 -7.61 -0.19 -19.84
N LEU A 43 -7.52 1.07 -19.38
CA LEU A 43 -7.36 2.21 -20.29
C LEU A 43 -5.88 2.24 -20.68
N HIS A 44 -5.61 1.79 -21.90
CA HIS A 44 -4.28 1.79 -22.52
C HIS A 44 -3.89 3.21 -22.91
N CYS A 45 -2.60 3.54 -22.76
CA CYS A 45 -2.06 4.84 -23.09
C CYS A 45 -2.87 5.99 -22.47
N PHE A 46 -3.14 5.89 -21.18
CA PHE A 46 -4.02 6.82 -20.47
C PHE A 46 -3.58 8.26 -20.66
N SER A 47 -4.52 9.11 -21.07
CA SER A 47 -4.29 10.53 -21.39
C SER A 47 -5.37 11.46 -20.80
N GLY A 48 -6.24 10.93 -19.91
CA GLY A 48 -7.25 11.70 -19.20
C GLY A 48 -6.69 12.43 -17.97
N ASP A 49 -7.59 13.14 -17.29
CA ASP A 49 -7.35 13.87 -16.06
C ASP A 49 -7.65 13.04 -14.79
N LEU A 50 -7.58 13.69 -13.62
CA LEU A 50 -7.84 13.07 -12.31
C LEU A 50 -9.29 12.58 -12.18
N ASP A 51 -10.26 13.33 -12.72
CA ASP A 51 -11.67 12.99 -12.62
C ASP A 51 -11.96 11.74 -13.45
N MET A 52 -11.46 11.69 -14.69
CA MET A 52 -11.56 10.50 -15.54
C MET A 52 -10.88 9.29 -14.91
N ALA A 53 -9.71 9.47 -14.32
CA ALA A 53 -8.99 8.41 -13.63
C ALA A 53 -9.83 7.84 -12.47
N GLY A 54 -10.47 8.69 -11.68
CA GLY A 54 -11.39 8.31 -10.61
C GLY A 54 -12.55 7.47 -11.13
N GLU A 55 -13.26 7.96 -12.16
CA GLU A 55 -14.39 7.27 -12.79
C GLU A 55 -14.00 5.89 -13.35
N CYS A 56 -12.82 5.78 -13.98
CA CYS A 56 -12.31 4.49 -14.48
C CYS A 56 -12.04 3.50 -13.34
N MET A 57 -11.42 3.97 -12.25
CA MET A 57 -11.11 3.12 -11.10
C MET A 57 -12.35 2.65 -10.36
N GLU A 58 -13.39 3.48 -10.25
CA GLU A 58 -14.70 3.11 -9.70
C GLU A 58 -15.37 1.98 -10.51
N MET A 59 -15.17 1.97 -11.82
CA MET A 59 -15.60 0.87 -12.71
C MET A 59 -14.69 -0.36 -12.66
N GLY A 60 -13.62 -0.35 -11.83
CA GLY A 60 -12.70 -1.49 -11.68
C GLY A 60 -11.57 -1.55 -12.72
N PHE A 61 -11.39 -0.52 -13.53
CA PHE A 61 -10.35 -0.48 -14.55
C PHE A 61 -8.97 -0.18 -13.99
N TYR A 62 -7.95 -0.68 -14.67
CA TYR A 62 -6.56 -0.31 -14.52
C TYR A 62 -6.22 0.84 -15.46
N LEU A 63 -5.23 1.65 -15.09
CA LEU A 63 -4.70 2.72 -15.93
C LEU A 63 -3.27 2.38 -16.31
N SER A 64 -2.98 2.39 -17.61
CA SER A 64 -1.67 2.07 -18.16
C SER A 64 -0.99 3.32 -18.72
N PHE A 65 0.22 3.58 -18.26
CA PHE A 65 0.96 4.79 -18.58
C PHE A 65 2.16 4.50 -19.48
N PRO A 66 2.24 5.16 -20.65
CA PRO A 66 3.38 5.08 -21.55
C PRO A 66 4.48 6.06 -21.15
N ALA A 67 5.57 6.08 -21.94
CA ALA A 67 6.69 6.97 -21.68
C ALA A 67 6.39 8.49 -21.84
N THR A 68 5.17 8.87 -22.24
CA THR A 68 4.73 10.27 -22.25
C THR A 68 4.79 10.96 -20.90
N ILE A 69 4.73 10.18 -19.79
CA ILE A 69 4.94 10.72 -18.43
C ILE A 69 6.34 11.30 -18.24
N THR A 70 7.31 10.92 -19.06
CA THR A 70 8.68 11.50 -19.05
C THR A 70 8.78 12.85 -19.75
N TYR A 71 7.71 13.30 -20.47
CA TYR A 71 7.76 14.53 -21.22
C TYR A 71 7.61 15.75 -20.33
N PRO A 72 8.41 16.83 -20.53
CA PRO A 72 8.43 17.98 -19.64
C PRO A 72 7.07 18.69 -19.44
N LYS A 73 6.20 18.63 -20.47
CA LYS A 73 4.91 19.34 -20.45
C LYS A 73 3.73 18.51 -19.93
N ASN A 74 3.97 17.31 -19.41
CA ASN A 74 2.93 16.38 -18.97
C ASN A 74 2.83 16.32 -17.45
N ASP A 75 2.87 17.47 -16.75
CA ASP A 75 2.72 17.54 -15.30
C ASP A 75 1.38 16.98 -14.87
N ASP A 76 0.29 17.34 -15.55
CA ASP A 76 -1.07 16.85 -15.24
C ASP A 76 -1.13 15.32 -15.26
N LEU A 77 -0.49 14.68 -16.24
CA LEU A 77 -0.44 13.23 -16.32
C LEU A 77 0.41 12.61 -15.19
N ARG A 78 1.47 13.29 -14.75
CA ARG A 78 2.25 12.87 -13.57
C ARG A 78 1.44 12.98 -12.28
N ASP A 79 0.58 13.99 -12.14
CA ASP A 79 -0.34 14.12 -11.03
C ASP A 79 -1.36 12.98 -11.01
N VAL A 80 -1.86 12.57 -12.17
CA VAL A 80 -2.70 11.36 -12.29
C VAL A 80 -1.91 10.13 -11.83
N VAL A 81 -0.69 9.91 -12.33
CA VAL A 81 0.16 8.80 -11.86
C VAL A 81 0.34 8.85 -10.34
N ALA A 82 0.58 10.04 -9.77
CA ALA A 82 0.73 10.20 -8.32
C ALA A 82 -0.52 9.79 -7.54
N SER A 83 -1.72 10.05 -8.06
CA SER A 83 -3.01 9.77 -7.43
C SER A 83 -3.45 8.31 -7.56
N VAL A 84 -3.14 7.64 -8.68
CA VAL A 84 -3.60 6.28 -8.96
C VAL A 84 -3.03 5.28 -7.94
N PRO A 85 -3.85 4.48 -7.25
CA PRO A 85 -3.38 3.43 -6.34
C PRO A 85 -2.46 2.44 -7.05
N THR A 86 -1.44 1.96 -6.35
CA THR A 86 -0.45 1.06 -6.96
C THR A 86 -1.04 -0.27 -7.44
N ASP A 87 -2.17 -0.70 -6.88
CA ASP A 87 -2.90 -1.91 -7.31
C ASP A 87 -3.82 -1.69 -8.53
N ARG A 88 -3.83 -0.46 -9.11
CA ARG A 88 -4.56 -0.09 -10.33
C ARG A 88 -3.65 0.43 -11.44
N LEU A 89 -2.34 0.48 -11.20
CA LEU A 89 -1.35 1.07 -12.09
C LEU A 89 -0.69 0.00 -12.97
N LEU A 90 -0.62 0.28 -14.27
CA LEU A 90 0.17 -0.47 -15.24
C LEU A 90 1.12 0.49 -15.98
N ILE A 91 2.13 -0.08 -16.61
CA ILE A 91 3.08 0.64 -17.48
C ILE A 91 3.20 -0.05 -18.83
N GLU A 92 3.46 0.73 -19.87
CA GLU A 92 3.54 0.24 -21.23
C GLU A 92 4.53 1.04 -22.07
N THR A 93 4.78 0.60 -23.30
CA THR A 93 5.64 1.31 -24.25
C THR A 93 4.87 1.99 -25.36
N ASP A 94 3.80 1.40 -25.86
CA ASP A 94 3.11 1.72 -27.11
C ASP A 94 4.06 1.75 -28.33
N CYS A 95 5.10 0.90 -28.28
CA CYS A 95 6.09 0.86 -29.35
C CYS A 95 5.47 0.44 -30.71
N PRO A 96 5.92 0.99 -31.81
CA PRO A 96 7.14 1.76 -32.03
C PRO A 96 7.01 3.27 -31.76
N TYR A 97 5.92 3.73 -31.20
CA TYR A 97 5.60 5.14 -30.91
C TYR A 97 5.98 5.55 -29.49
N LEU A 98 5.80 6.81 -29.15
CA LEU A 98 5.90 7.37 -27.79
C LEU A 98 7.24 7.10 -27.08
N SER A 99 8.36 7.22 -27.80
CA SER A 99 9.70 7.09 -27.19
C SER A 99 9.85 8.00 -25.96
N PRO A 100 10.54 7.55 -24.90
CA PRO A 100 10.79 8.37 -23.72
C PRO A 100 11.55 9.66 -24.07
N GLN A 101 11.42 10.68 -23.23
CA GLN A 101 12.00 12.02 -23.49
C GLN A 101 13.49 11.93 -23.83
N ALA A 102 14.27 11.10 -23.13
CA ALA A 102 15.70 10.94 -23.38
C ALA A 102 16.05 10.41 -24.79
N LEU A 103 15.08 9.76 -25.46
CA LEU A 103 15.23 9.16 -26.78
C LEU A 103 14.19 9.70 -27.78
N ARG A 104 13.66 10.90 -27.51
CA ARG A 104 12.62 11.49 -28.35
C ARG A 104 13.08 11.62 -29.81
N GLY A 105 12.19 11.27 -30.74
CA GLY A 105 12.49 11.24 -32.18
C GLY A 105 13.15 9.95 -32.66
N LYS A 106 13.51 9.03 -31.77
CA LYS A 106 13.96 7.69 -32.14
C LYS A 106 12.77 6.70 -32.08
N ARG A 107 12.89 5.58 -32.75
CA ARG A 107 11.91 4.47 -32.68
C ARG A 107 11.88 3.92 -31.24
N ASN A 108 10.68 3.77 -30.69
CA ASN A 108 10.46 3.12 -29.41
C ASN A 108 10.53 1.59 -29.55
N GLU A 109 10.92 0.91 -28.47
CA GLU A 109 11.02 -0.55 -28.39
C GLU A 109 10.71 -1.03 -26.95
N PRO A 110 10.34 -2.32 -26.74
CA PRO A 110 9.98 -2.83 -25.42
C PRO A 110 11.04 -2.64 -24.34
N ALA A 111 12.34 -2.67 -24.69
CA ALA A 111 13.43 -2.44 -23.76
C ALA A 111 13.41 -1.04 -23.12
N LEU A 112 12.74 -0.08 -23.73
CA LEU A 112 12.63 1.29 -23.24
C LEU A 112 11.55 1.47 -22.16
N LEU A 113 10.78 0.40 -21.84
CA LEU A 113 9.82 0.39 -20.73
C LEU A 113 10.47 0.80 -19.40
N ARG A 114 11.76 0.54 -19.25
CA ARG A 114 12.53 0.93 -18.06
C ARG A 114 12.41 2.43 -17.75
N HIS A 115 12.36 3.31 -18.75
CA HIS A 115 12.24 4.76 -18.53
C HIS A 115 10.88 5.15 -17.97
N THR A 116 9.81 4.48 -18.39
CA THR A 116 8.48 4.64 -17.81
C THR A 116 8.49 4.17 -16.35
N ALA A 117 9.08 3.02 -16.08
CA ALA A 117 9.19 2.47 -14.74
C ALA A 117 10.05 3.37 -13.82
N GLU A 118 11.17 3.92 -14.30
CA GLU A 118 12.00 4.89 -13.58
C GLU A 118 11.20 6.13 -13.18
N GLU A 119 10.40 6.67 -14.11
CA GLU A 119 9.59 7.86 -13.83
C GLU A 119 8.44 7.57 -12.85
N VAL A 120 7.75 6.42 -12.99
CA VAL A 120 6.75 5.97 -12.00
C VAL A 120 7.39 5.78 -10.63
N ALA A 121 8.58 5.17 -10.55
CA ALA A 121 9.30 5.00 -9.30
C ALA A 121 9.59 6.35 -8.63
N ARG A 122 10.05 7.33 -9.40
CA ARG A 122 10.31 8.70 -8.93
C ARG A 122 9.02 9.37 -8.40
N ILE A 123 7.93 9.31 -9.16
CA ILE A 123 6.64 9.95 -8.81
C ILE A 123 6.07 9.31 -7.53
N LYS A 124 6.11 7.98 -7.43
CA LYS A 124 5.55 7.23 -6.29
C LYS A 124 6.50 7.12 -5.10
N GLY A 125 7.76 7.59 -5.21
CA GLY A 125 8.77 7.39 -4.19
C GLY A 125 9.04 5.89 -3.93
N LEU A 126 9.06 5.08 -4.98
CA LEU A 126 9.32 3.63 -4.97
C LEU A 126 10.67 3.32 -5.63
N THR A 127 11.12 2.07 -5.50
CA THR A 127 12.25 1.56 -6.31
C THR A 127 11.73 0.98 -7.63
N MET A 128 12.66 0.77 -8.58
CA MET A 128 12.36 0.07 -9.84
C MET A 128 11.85 -1.34 -9.59
N GLU A 129 12.42 -2.04 -8.61
CA GLU A 129 12.01 -3.38 -8.20
C GLU A 129 10.59 -3.38 -7.65
N ASP A 130 10.22 -2.35 -6.86
CA ASP A 130 8.85 -2.19 -6.36
C ASP A 130 7.87 -2.00 -7.52
N VAL A 131 8.17 -1.09 -8.46
CA VAL A 131 7.33 -0.85 -9.64
C VAL A 131 7.18 -2.13 -10.47
N SER A 132 8.27 -2.83 -10.75
CA SER A 132 8.26 -4.08 -11.51
C SER A 132 7.39 -5.14 -10.82
N ARG A 133 7.57 -5.36 -9.53
CA ARG A 133 6.80 -6.34 -8.76
C ARG A 133 5.30 -6.01 -8.75
N ILE A 134 4.95 -4.75 -8.51
CA ILE A 134 3.57 -4.27 -8.44
C ILE A 134 2.88 -4.43 -9.79
N THR A 135 3.51 -3.94 -10.87
CA THR A 135 2.90 -3.98 -12.21
C THR A 135 2.80 -5.41 -12.74
N ASN A 136 3.77 -6.28 -12.45
CA ASN A 136 3.67 -7.71 -12.77
C ASN A 136 2.49 -8.38 -12.06
N LEU A 137 2.28 -8.11 -10.77
CA LEU A 137 1.11 -8.63 -10.06
C LEU A 137 -0.20 -8.10 -10.65
N ASN A 138 -0.25 -6.82 -11.04
CA ASN A 138 -1.43 -6.21 -11.65
C ASN A 138 -1.75 -6.83 -13.02
N VAL A 139 -0.73 -7.09 -13.86
CA VAL A 139 -0.89 -7.82 -15.14
C VAL A 139 -1.41 -9.24 -14.89
N TYR A 140 -0.85 -9.94 -13.91
CA TYR A 140 -1.29 -11.28 -13.55
C TYR A 140 -2.76 -11.29 -13.08
N ARG A 141 -3.15 -10.34 -12.22
CA ARG A 141 -4.53 -10.21 -11.75
C ARG A 141 -5.52 -9.90 -12.86
N LEU A 142 -5.14 -9.00 -13.77
CA LEU A 142 -6.03 -8.56 -14.85
C LEU A 142 -6.15 -9.60 -15.96
N PHE A 143 -5.02 -10.14 -16.41
CA PHE A 143 -4.97 -10.96 -17.61
C PHE A 143 -4.69 -12.45 -17.36
N GLY A 144 -4.27 -12.82 -16.17
CA GLY A 144 -3.85 -14.20 -15.85
C GLY A 144 -2.56 -14.62 -16.55
N ILE A 145 -1.72 -13.67 -16.99
CA ILE A 145 -0.48 -13.92 -17.74
C ILE A 145 0.75 -13.51 -16.91
N GLY A 146 1.88 -14.14 -17.22
CA GLY A 146 3.13 -13.92 -16.49
C GLY A 146 3.28 -14.87 -15.30
N SER A 147 4.36 -14.68 -14.54
CA SER A 147 4.62 -15.39 -13.30
C SER A 147 4.79 -14.38 -12.16
N VAL A 148 4.11 -14.64 -11.05
CA VAL A 148 4.26 -13.86 -9.81
C VAL A 148 4.69 -14.77 -8.68
N ASP A 149 5.56 -14.29 -7.82
CA ASP A 149 5.95 -15.01 -6.62
C ASP A 149 4.87 -14.82 -5.55
N LEU A 150 3.98 -15.81 -5.45
CA LEU A 150 2.92 -15.88 -4.43
C LEU A 150 3.38 -16.61 -3.17
N SER A 151 4.67 -16.93 -3.04
CA SER A 151 5.18 -17.52 -1.80
C SER A 151 5.05 -16.54 -0.64
N THR A 152 4.68 -17.09 0.51
CA THR A 152 4.53 -16.31 1.75
C THR A 152 5.83 -15.63 2.14
N LYS A 153 5.77 -14.35 2.48
CA LYS A 153 6.94 -13.57 2.91
C LYS A 153 6.92 -13.32 4.41
N ILE A 154 7.94 -13.84 5.10
CA ILE A 154 8.27 -13.48 6.50
C ILE A 154 8.92 -12.10 6.53
N ALA A 155 9.84 -11.84 5.61
CA ALA A 155 10.49 -10.56 5.42
C ALA A 155 10.31 -10.08 3.97
N TYR A 156 10.00 -8.80 3.79
CA TYR A 156 9.79 -8.22 2.47
C TYR A 156 10.29 -6.77 2.43
N ARG A 157 10.84 -6.38 1.28
CA ARG A 157 11.41 -5.05 1.10
C ARG A 157 10.42 -4.14 0.40
N ILE A 158 10.26 -2.93 0.93
CA ILE A 158 9.62 -1.81 0.23
C ILE A 158 10.57 -0.62 0.36
N ARG A 159 10.96 -0.02 -0.75
CA ARG A 159 12.04 0.99 -0.77
C ARG A 159 13.33 0.44 -0.15
N ASN A 160 13.89 1.15 0.80
CA ASN A 160 15.11 0.74 1.51
C ASN A 160 14.84 0.13 2.89
N SER A 161 13.58 -0.01 3.29
CA SER A 161 13.18 -0.62 4.56
C SER A 161 12.83 -2.09 4.39
N LEU A 162 13.20 -2.92 5.37
CA LEU A 162 12.77 -4.31 5.46
C LEU A 162 11.58 -4.42 6.42
N TYR A 163 10.50 -5.03 5.96
CA TYR A 163 9.30 -5.27 6.76
C TYR A 163 9.23 -6.72 7.22
N LEU A 164 8.90 -6.94 8.50
CA LEU A 164 8.78 -8.26 9.11
C LEU A 164 7.32 -8.59 9.38
N ASN A 165 6.83 -9.61 8.71
CA ASN A 165 5.50 -10.18 8.86
C ASN A 165 5.60 -11.40 9.77
N ILE A 166 5.22 -11.27 11.03
CA ILE A 166 5.48 -12.29 12.05
C ILE A 166 4.24 -12.99 12.61
N THR A 167 3.03 -12.49 12.26
CA THR A 167 1.76 -13.10 12.68
C THR A 167 0.61 -12.65 11.76
N ASN A 168 -0.39 -13.53 11.58
CA ASN A 168 -1.67 -13.17 10.96
C ASN A 168 -2.72 -12.74 12.00
N ARG A 169 -2.45 -12.94 13.30
CA ARG A 169 -3.38 -12.58 14.40
C ARG A 169 -3.40 -11.07 14.61
N CYS A 170 -4.57 -10.53 14.92
CA CYS A 170 -4.77 -9.11 15.20
C CYS A 170 -5.87 -8.95 16.24
N SER A 171 -5.80 -7.94 17.08
CA SER A 171 -6.84 -7.51 18.00
C SER A 171 -8.01 -6.83 17.30
N ASN A 172 -7.80 -6.39 16.06
CA ASN A 172 -8.79 -5.72 15.22
C ASN A 172 -9.21 -6.56 14.00
N ALA A 173 -10.42 -6.27 13.48
CA ALA A 173 -10.93 -6.77 12.21
C ALA A 173 -11.32 -5.62 11.28
N CYS A 174 -10.39 -4.69 11.04
CA CYS A 174 -10.65 -3.45 10.30
C CYS A 174 -11.30 -3.71 8.94
N VAL A 175 -12.39 -2.99 8.65
CA VAL A 175 -13.16 -3.13 7.39
C VAL A 175 -12.33 -2.83 6.13
N PHE A 176 -11.28 -2.01 6.28
CA PHE A 176 -10.36 -1.63 5.20
C PHE A 176 -9.12 -2.55 5.10
N CYS A 177 -9.01 -3.60 5.92
CA CYS A 177 -7.83 -4.43 5.93
C CYS A 177 -7.75 -5.32 4.69
N ALA A 178 -6.68 -5.17 3.91
CA ALA A 178 -6.50 -5.91 2.68
C ALA A 178 -6.33 -7.44 2.88
N LYS A 179 -6.10 -7.91 4.12
CA LYS A 179 -6.12 -9.35 4.43
C LYS A 179 -7.44 -10.04 4.07
N PHE A 180 -8.54 -9.28 4.02
CA PHE A 180 -9.84 -9.81 3.61
C PHE A 180 -10.04 -9.83 2.09
N ARG A 181 -9.06 -9.36 1.31
CA ARG A 181 -9.05 -9.42 -0.15
C ARG A 181 -8.07 -10.46 -0.67
N ASP A 182 -6.77 -10.22 -0.53
CA ASP A 182 -5.75 -11.05 -1.18
C ASP A 182 -4.42 -11.18 -0.42
N PHE A 183 -4.31 -10.64 0.78
CA PHE A 183 -3.07 -10.61 1.58
C PHE A 183 -1.86 -10.00 0.85
N ALA A 184 -2.04 -9.18 -0.17
CA ALA A 184 -0.93 -8.60 -0.92
C ALA A 184 -0.62 -7.15 -0.49
N VAL A 185 0.67 -6.84 -0.29
CA VAL A 185 1.19 -5.49 -0.04
C VAL A 185 2.29 -5.19 -1.05
N LYS A 186 2.11 -4.18 -1.88
CA LYS A 186 3.09 -3.78 -2.91
C LYS A 186 3.64 -4.98 -3.71
N GLY A 187 2.77 -5.95 -4.02
CA GLY A 187 3.12 -7.16 -4.76
C GLY A 187 3.74 -8.30 -3.93
N HIS A 188 3.89 -8.15 -2.63
CA HIS A 188 4.30 -9.23 -1.74
C HIS A 188 3.10 -9.96 -1.16
N HIS A 189 3.10 -11.28 -1.16
CA HIS A 189 2.08 -12.10 -0.52
C HIS A 189 2.44 -12.36 0.95
N LEU A 190 1.55 -11.97 1.89
CA LEU A 190 1.84 -11.94 3.32
C LEU A 190 1.01 -12.91 4.16
N LYS A 191 0.22 -13.81 3.56
CA LYS A 191 -0.52 -14.81 4.34
C LYS A 191 0.45 -15.86 4.86
N LEU A 192 0.74 -15.83 6.15
CA LEU A 192 1.59 -16.82 6.80
C LEU A 192 0.88 -18.15 6.92
N ASP A 193 1.57 -19.24 6.64
CA ASP A 193 1.08 -20.62 6.89
C ASP A 193 1.25 -21.01 8.36
N HIS A 194 2.26 -20.46 9.02
CA HIS A 194 2.51 -20.58 10.46
C HIS A 194 3.17 -19.29 11.00
N GLU A 195 3.18 -19.12 12.30
CA GLU A 195 3.94 -18.05 12.94
C GLU A 195 5.43 -18.41 12.94
N PRO A 196 6.30 -17.61 12.29
CA PRO A 196 7.71 -17.97 12.14
C PRO A 196 8.47 -17.92 13.47
N SER A 197 9.41 -18.84 13.65
CA SER A 197 10.35 -18.83 14.77
C SER A 197 11.34 -17.66 14.64
N VAL A 198 12.05 -17.37 15.73
CA VAL A 198 13.13 -16.36 15.74
C VAL A 198 14.21 -16.68 14.71
N GLU A 199 14.59 -17.96 14.58
CA GLU A 199 15.60 -18.43 13.64
C GLU A 199 15.16 -18.23 12.19
N GLU A 200 13.88 -18.51 11.89
CA GLU A 200 13.31 -18.26 10.55
C GLU A 200 13.30 -16.78 10.22
N ILE A 201 12.94 -15.92 11.19
CA ILE A 201 12.95 -14.46 11.02
C ILE A 201 14.39 -13.96 10.79
N LYS A 202 15.36 -14.37 11.61
CA LYS A 202 16.77 -13.97 11.44
C LYS A 202 17.31 -14.42 10.08
N ARG A 203 16.95 -15.65 9.64
CA ARG A 203 17.34 -16.15 8.31
C ARG A 203 16.70 -15.33 7.19
N ALA A 204 15.44 -14.95 7.33
CA ALA A 204 14.74 -14.13 6.34
C ALA A 204 15.28 -12.69 6.26
N ILE A 205 15.75 -12.13 7.36
CA ILE A 205 16.42 -10.82 7.41
C ILE A 205 17.78 -10.85 6.69
N GLY A 206 18.56 -11.92 6.87
CA GLY A 206 19.92 -12.01 6.36
C GLY A 206 20.86 -10.97 6.98
N ASN A 207 21.50 -10.15 6.15
CA ASN A 207 22.33 -9.03 6.64
C ASN A 207 21.45 -7.78 6.89
N PRO A 208 21.15 -7.42 8.16
CA PRO A 208 20.26 -6.31 8.46
C PRO A 208 20.84 -4.94 8.10
N ARG A 209 22.18 -4.79 8.06
CA ARG A 209 22.86 -3.50 7.79
C ARG A 209 22.70 -2.98 6.36
N GLN A 210 22.13 -3.76 5.46
CA GLN A 210 21.81 -3.30 4.10
C GLN A 210 20.52 -2.50 4.01
N TYR A 211 19.75 -2.39 5.11
CA TYR A 211 18.48 -1.69 5.18
C TYR A 211 18.61 -0.41 6.01
N GLU A 212 17.87 0.62 5.63
CA GLU A 212 17.80 1.87 6.42
C GLU A 212 17.11 1.66 7.75
N GLU A 213 16.13 0.76 7.81
CA GLU A 213 15.42 0.35 9.02
C GLU A 213 14.82 -1.04 8.85
N VAL A 214 14.51 -1.69 9.96
CA VAL A 214 13.69 -2.91 9.99
C VAL A 214 12.38 -2.61 10.71
N VAL A 215 11.25 -2.98 10.08
CA VAL A 215 9.91 -2.61 10.53
C VAL A 215 9.11 -3.86 10.87
N PHE A 216 8.67 -4.01 12.10
CA PHE A 216 7.66 -5.02 12.43
C PHE A 216 6.29 -4.55 11.92
N CYS A 217 5.80 -5.18 10.85
CA CYS A 217 4.55 -4.81 10.19
C CYS A 217 4.10 -5.91 9.23
N GLY A 218 2.84 -6.31 9.34
CA GLY A 218 2.20 -7.28 8.47
C GLY A 218 0.68 -7.09 8.49
N TYR A 219 -0.06 -8.13 8.17
CA TYR A 219 -1.53 -8.13 8.29
C TYR A 219 -2.02 -8.56 9.67
N GLY A 220 -1.13 -8.88 10.58
CA GLY A 220 -1.40 -9.08 11.99
C GLY A 220 -0.91 -7.92 12.83
N GLU A 221 -1.22 -7.96 14.12
CA GLU A 221 -0.68 -7.07 15.13
C GLU A 221 0.64 -7.65 15.66
N PRO A 222 1.80 -7.06 15.31
CA PRO A 222 3.09 -7.64 15.67
C PRO A 222 3.30 -7.72 17.18
N LEU A 223 2.78 -6.77 17.97
CA LEU A 223 2.93 -6.77 19.43
C LEU A 223 2.21 -7.92 20.13
N LEU A 224 1.39 -8.72 19.43
CA LEU A 224 0.88 -9.99 19.96
C LEU A 224 1.99 -11.04 20.12
N ARG A 225 3.19 -10.78 19.61
CA ARG A 225 4.39 -11.62 19.75
C ARG A 225 5.54 -10.84 20.39
N LEU A 226 5.27 -10.28 21.57
CA LEU A 226 6.19 -9.39 22.27
C LEU A 226 7.54 -10.06 22.59
N ASP A 227 7.56 -11.34 22.89
CA ASP A 227 8.76 -12.16 23.11
C ASP A 227 9.67 -12.20 21.87
N VAL A 228 9.10 -12.44 20.71
CA VAL A 228 9.81 -12.46 19.42
C VAL A 228 10.32 -11.06 19.05
N ILE A 229 9.48 -10.04 19.25
CA ILE A 229 9.86 -8.65 18.97
C ILE A 229 11.04 -8.24 19.87
N ARG A 230 11.00 -8.60 21.15
CA ARG A 230 12.08 -8.29 22.08
C ARG A 230 13.40 -8.94 21.65
N GLU A 231 13.38 -10.22 21.27
CA GLU A 231 14.59 -10.92 20.88
C GLU A 231 15.16 -10.38 19.56
N ILE A 232 14.32 -10.27 18.52
CA ILE A 232 14.74 -9.77 17.20
C ILE A 232 15.11 -8.29 17.28
N GLY A 233 14.33 -7.47 17.98
CA GLY A 233 14.57 -6.03 18.12
C GLY A 233 15.89 -5.76 18.85
N THR A 234 16.17 -6.46 19.95
CA THR A 234 17.44 -6.35 20.67
C THR A 234 18.62 -6.77 19.80
N TRP A 235 18.46 -7.87 19.03
CA TRP A 235 19.50 -8.30 18.08
C TRP A 235 19.74 -7.25 17.00
N LEU A 236 18.69 -6.69 16.37
CA LEU A 236 18.82 -5.63 15.36
C LEU A 236 19.49 -4.39 15.92
N HIS A 237 19.06 -3.94 17.09
CA HIS A 237 19.64 -2.78 17.79
C HIS A 237 21.12 -2.99 18.08
N SER A 238 21.54 -4.20 18.50
CA SER A 238 22.96 -4.55 18.69
C SER A 238 23.77 -4.50 17.39
N GLN A 239 23.12 -4.60 16.23
CA GLN A 239 23.76 -4.43 14.92
C GLN A 239 23.78 -2.98 14.43
N GLY A 240 23.23 -2.04 15.21
CA GLY A 240 23.14 -0.63 14.86
C GLY A 240 22.09 -0.34 13.77
N VAL A 241 21.06 -1.20 13.65
CA VAL A 241 19.99 -1.06 12.65
C VAL A 241 18.75 -0.50 13.33
N PRO A 242 18.20 0.62 12.84
CA PRO A 242 16.98 1.21 13.39
C PRO A 242 15.79 0.26 13.34
N VAL A 243 15.02 0.22 14.43
CA VAL A 243 13.84 -0.63 14.59
C VAL A 243 12.58 0.21 14.69
N ARG A 244 11.60 -0.06 13.83
CA ARG A 244 10.26 0.54 13.89
C ARG A 244 9.18 -0.51 14.08
N ILE A 245 8.13 -0.16 14.80
CA ILE A 245 6.93 -1.00 14.96
C ILE A 245 5.71 -0.24 14.42
N ASN A 246 4.93 -0.88 13.56
CA ASN A 246 3.59 -0.42 13.20
C ASN A 246 2.58 -1.27 13.99
N THR A 247 1.71 -0.61 14.78
CA THR A 247 0.82 -1.30 15.73
C THR A 247 -0.59 -0.70 15.73
N ASP A 248 -1.55 -1.48 16.16
CA ASP A 248 -2.90 -1.01 16.47
C ASP A 248 -3.01 -0.29 17.83
N GLY A 249 -1.96 -0.33 18.66
CA GLY A 249 -1.88 0.39 19.94
C GLY A 249 -2.62 -0.24 21.11
N GLN A 250 -3.11 -1.48 20.98
CA GLN A 250 -3.90 -2.14 22.03
C GLN A 250 -3.12 -3.18 22.84
N ALA A 251 -1.81 -3.27 22.66
CA ALA A 251 -1.00 -4.30 23.30
C ALA A 251 -1.01 -4.21 24.83
N ASN A 252 -1.10 -3.02 25.41
CA ASN A 252 -1.20 -2.87 26.86
C ASN A 252 -2.48 -3.50 27.44
N LEU A 253 -3.61 -3.45 26.70
CA LEU A 253 -4.84 -4.19 27.04
C LEU A 253 -4.65 -5.70 26.92
N VAL A 254 -3.97 -6.14 25.87
CA VAL A 254 -3.71 -7.58 25.65
C VAL A 254 -2.91 -8.18 26.79
N TYR A 255 -1.88 -7.48 27.27
CA TYR A 255 -0.98 -7.98 28.31
C TYR A 255 -1.40 -7.57 29.74
N GLY A 256 -2.42 -6.72 29.89
CA GLY A 256 -2.85 -6.21 31.19
C GLY A 256 -1.78 -5.37 31.89
N ARG A 257 -0.80 -4.84 31.18
CA ARG A 257 0.32 -4.04 31.71
C ARG A 257 0.92 -3.11 30.66
N ASN A 258 1.67 -2.13 31.09
CA ASN A 258 2.42 -1.27 30.19
C ASN A 258 3.70 -1.98 29.70
N ILE A 259 3.77 -2.24 28.38
CA ILE A 259 4.91 -2.90 27.72
C ILE A 259 5.92 -1.90 27.15
N LEU A 260 5.61 -0.62 27.10
CA LEU A 260 6.41 0.41 26.44
C LEU A 260 7.81 0.59 27.04
N PRO A 261 8.01 0.48 28.38
CA PRO A 261 9.36 0.50 28.95
C PRO A 261 10.30 -0.57 28.39
N GLU A 262 9.75 -1.76 28.06
CA GLU A 262 10.54 -2.84 27.46
C GLU A 262 10.92 -2.52 26.02
N LEU A 263 9.98 -1.95 25.24
CA LEU A 263 10.21 -1.57 23.84
C LEU A 263 11.22 -0.43 23.73
N GLY A 264 11.21 0.53 24.66
CA GLY A 264 12.12 1.67 24.65
C GLY A 264 13.61 1.33 24.70
N ALA A 265 13.96 0.09 25.05
CA ALA A 265 15.34 -0.36 25.05
C ALA A 265 15.93 -0.64 23.65
N PHE A 266 15.10 -0.83 22.62
CA PHE A 266 15.53 -1.26 21.28
C PHE A 266 14.66 -0.75 20.12
N VAL A 267 13.60 0.01 20.40
CA VAL A 267 12.70 0.58 19.37
C VAL A 267 12.99 2.06 19.19
N ASP A 268 13.33 2.46 17.97
CA ASP A 268 13.63 3.85 17.62
C ASP A 268 12.40 4.63 17.20
N ALA A 269 11.42 3.93 16.60
CA ALA A 269 10.19 4.55 16.12
C ALA A 269 8.96 3.64 16.29
N ILE A 270 7.81 4.24 16.56
CA ILE A 270 6.53 3.54 16.58
C ILE A 270 5.47 4.32 15.80
N SER A 271 4.71 3.60 14.97
CA SER A 271 3.57 4.14 14.24
C SER A 271 2.30 3.46 14.73
N VAL A 272 1.42 4.23 15.37
CA VAL A 272 0.19 3.72 15.98
C VAL A 272 -1.01 4.09 15.09
N SER A 273 -1.87 3.12 14.80
CA SER A 273 -3.06 3.30 13.98
C SER A 273 -4.23 3.84 14.82
N LEU A 274 -4.42 5.17 14.84
CA LEU A 274 -5.54 5.83 15.52
C LEU A 274 -6.85 5.67 14.75
N ASN A 275 -6.81 5.91 13.45
CA ASN A 275 -7.84 5.67 12.43
C ASN A 275 -9.18 6.42 12.58
N ALA A 276 -9.53 7.00 13.71
CA ALA A 276 -10.78 7.74 13.93
C ALA A 276 -10.61 8.87 14.94
N ALA A 277 -11.56 9.80 14.96
CA ALA A 277 -11.61 10.91 15.91
C ALA A 277 -12.41 10.56 17.19
N ASP A 278 -13.22 9.50 17.16
CA ASP A 278 -14.06 9.09 18.29
C ASP A 278 -14.15 7.56 18.42
N ALA A 279 -14.59 7.10 19.60
CA ALA A 279 -14.67 5.68 19.94
C ALA A 279 -15.69 4.91 19.11
N ALA A 280 -16.85 5.51 18.81
CA ALA A 280 -17.90 4.83 18.06
C ALA A 280 -17.49 4.62 16.60
N THR A 281 -16.91 5.64 15.97
CA THR A 281 -16.33 5.55 14.62
C THR A 281 -15.18 4.55 14.60
N TYR A 282 -14.27 4.60 15.59
CA TYR A 282 -13.17 3.63 15.72
C TYR A 282 -13.70 2.20 15.77
N GLN A 283 -14.68 1.93 16.64
CA GLN A 283 -15.26 0.60 16.77
C GLN A 283 -15.94 0.14 15.47
N LYS A 284 -16.63 1.05 14.79
CA LYS A 284 -17.29 0.75 13.51
C LYS A 284 -16.29 0.30 12.42
N ILE A 285 -15.13 0.98 12.32
CA ILE A 285 -14.17 0.73 11.23
C ILE A 285 -13.05 -0.23 11.60
N CYS A 286 -12.57 -0.22 12.84
CA CYS A 286 -11.48 -1.10 13.31
C CYS A 286 -11.98 -2.41 13.89
N GLN A 287 -13.25 -2.48 14.34
CA GLN A 287 -13.86 -3.66 14.93
C GLN A 287 -12.95 -4.32 15.99
N SER A 288 -12.57 -3.49 16.97
CA SER A 288 -11.72 -3.94 18.07
C SER A 288 -12.43 -4.99 18.93
N ARG A 289 -11.70 -6.05 19.32
CA ARG A 289 -12.22 -7.05 20.27
C ARG A 289 -12.49 -6.46 21.67
N PHE A 290 -11.97 -5.26 21.96
CA PHE A 290 -12.17 -4.55 23.23
C PHE A 290 -13.30 -3.51 23.15
N GLY A 291 -14.06 -3.46 22.05
CA GLY A 291 -15.11 -2.48 21.87
C GLY A 291 -14.57 -1.06 21.83
N GLU A 292 -15.36 -0.13 22.36
CA GLU A 292 -14.99 1.29 22.40
C GLU A 292 -13.81 1.59 23.33
N ASP A 293 -13.56 0.75 24.35
CA ASP A 293 -12.40 0.88 25.24
C ASP A 293 -11.08 0.77 24.45
N GLY A 294 -11.10 0.11 23.30
CA GLY A 294 -9.97 0.02 22.39
C GLY A 294 -9.46 1.38 21.95
N TYR A 295 -10.36 2.34 21.65
CA TYR A 295 -9.97 3.68 21.22
C TYR A 295 -9.25 4.48 22.30
N GLU A 296 -9.77 4.50 23.54
CA GLU A 296 -9.12 5.18 24.65
C GLU A 296 -7.77 4.53 25.00
N SER A 297 -7.69 3.21 24.88
CA SER A 297 -6.42 2.50 25.04
C SER A 297 -5.39 2.92 24.01
N VAL A 298 -5.76 3.10 22.75
CA VAL A 298 -4.86 3.58 21.68
C VAL A 298 -4.32 4.96 22.02
N LYS A 299 -5.18 5.92 22.43
CA LYS A 299 -4.73 7.25 22.84
C LYS A 299 -3.79 7.21 24.04
N THR A 300 -4.11 6.37 25.02
CA THR A 300 -3.27 6.17 26.21
C THR A 300 -1.92 5.56 25.82
N PHE A 301 -1.92 4.56 24.92
CA PHE A 301 -0.69 3.95 24.41
C PHE A 301 0.20 4.98 23.70
N ILE A 302 -0.37 5.86 22.87
CA ILE A 302 0.36 6.94 22.19
C ILE A 302 0.98 7.91 23.20
N ARG A 303 0.21 8.34 24.23
CA ARG A 303 0.72 9.24 25.29
C ARG A 303 1.89 8.61 26.06
N GLU A 304 1.76 7.35 26.41
CA GLU A 304 2.81 6.63 27.13
C GLU A 304 4.04 6.36 26.24
N ALA A 305 3.85 6.04 24.95
CA ALA A 305 4.95 5.75 24.04
C ALA A 305 5.97 6.88 23.95
N LYS A 306 5.52 8.15 24.03
CA LYS A 306 6.39 9.34 24.03
C LYS A 306 7.42 9.37 25.18
N LYS A 307 7.17 8.65 26.27
CA LYS A 307 8.07 8.63 27.41
C LYS A 307 9.28 7.70 27.17
N TYR A 308 9.16 6.75 26.26
CA TYR A 308 10.11 5.66 26.09
C TYR A 308 10.69 5.53 24.68
N ILE A 309 9.97 5.99 23.64
CA ILE A 309 10.32 5.79 22.23
C ILE A 309 10.63 7.15 21.60
N PRO A 310 11.80 7.30 20.94
CA PRO A 310 12.25 8.58 20.38
C PRO A 310 11.32 9.19 19.33
N SER A 311 10.70 8.35 18.47
CA SER A 311 9.80 8.83 17.42
C SER A 311 8.45 8.14 17.47
N VAL A 312 7.40 8.92 17.78
CA VAL A 312 6.01 8.43 17.81
C VAL A 312 5.20 9.12 16.74
N THR A 313 4.50 8.31 15.94
CA THR A 313 3.58 8.79 14.89
C THR A 313 2.22 8.16 15.10
N ALA A 314 1.14 8.95 15.07
CA ALA A 314 -0.20 8.42 14.94
C ALA A 314 -0.67 8.52 13.48
N SER A 315 -1.27 7.46 12.96
CA SER A 315 -1.70 7.38 11.56
C SER A 315 -3.19 7.12 11.44
N VAL A 316 -3.77 7.65 10.37
CA VAL A 316 -5.17 7.50 10.02
C VAL A 316 -5.29 7.08 8.56
N VAL A 317 -6.24 6.20 8.24
CA VAL A 317 -6.58 5.85 6.85
C VAL A 317 -7.65 6.79 6.35
N ALA A 318 -7.40 7.49 5.24
CA ALA A 318 -8.31 8.44 4.62
C ALA A 318 -9.45 7.71 3.89
N MET A 319 -10.36 7.10 4.64
CA MET A 319 -11.54 6.44 4.07
C MET A 319 -12.78 7.31 4.16
N PRO A 320 -13.81 7.07 3.31
CA PRO A 320 -15.06 7.80 3.38
C PRO A 320 -15.69 7.76 4.78
N GLY A 321 -16.12 8.91 5.29
CA GLY A 321 -16.74 9.03 6.60
C GLY A 321 -15.76 9.23 7.77
N ILE A 322 -14.46 9.38 7.51
CA ILE A 322 -13.47 9.77 8.51
C ILE A 322 -13.13 11.24 8.35
N ASP A 323 -13.33 12.00 9.41
CA ASP A 323 -12.88 13.39 9.49
C ASP A 323 -11.37 13.42 9.76
N ILE A 324 -10.61 13.80 8.75
CA ILE A 324 -9.13 13.84 8.82
C ILE A 324 -8.67 15.04 9.65
N ASP A 325 -9.39 16.15 9.62
CA ASP A 325 -9.00 17.36 10.34
C ASP A 325 -9.25 17.21 11.85
N ASP A 326 -10.36 16.59 12.26
CA ASP A 326 -10.59 16.22 13.65
C ASP A 326 -9.52 15.21 14.14
N CYS A 327 -9.19 14.20 13.34
CA CYS A 327 -8.10 13.27 13.67
C CYS A 327 -6.77 13.99 13.80
N ARG A 328 -6.47 14.95 12.92
CA ARG A 328 -5.26 15.77 12.97
C ARG A 328 -5.20 16.58 14.27
N HIS A 329 -6.30 17.25 14.61
CA HIS A 329 -6.40 18.04 15.85
C HIS A 329 -6.07 17.19 17.09
N ILE A 330 -6.71 16.01 17.20
CA ILE A 330 -6.44 15.07 18.31
C ILE A 330 -4.96 14.65 18.35
N VAL A 331 -4.35 14.37 17.21
CA VAL A 331 -2.97 13.88 17.16
C VAL A 331 -1.96 14.98 17.45
N GLU A 332 -2.10 16.14 16.84
CA GLU A 332 -1.14 17.23 16.92
C GLU A 332 -1.31 18.08 18.20
N GLU A 333 -2.57 18.34 18.62
CA GLU A 333 -2.85 19.22 19.77
C GLU A 333 -3.01 18.43 21.08
N ASP A 334 -3.79 17.33 21.10
CA ASP A 334 -4.06 16.61 22.35
C ASP A 334 -2.96 15.59 22.68
N LEU A 335 -2.53 14.80 21.66
CA LEU A 335 -1.52 13.76 21.83
C LEU A 335 -0.10 14.30 21.62
N LYS A 336 0.08 15.38 20.87
CA LYS A 336 1.36 16.06 20.57
C LYS A 336 2.39 15.09 20.00
N VAL A 337 2.00 14.37 18.94
CA VAL A 337 2.86 13.47 18.16
C VAL A 337 2.73 13.76 16.67
N LYS A 338 3.58 13.16 15.85
CA LYS A 338 3.53 13.30 14.39
C LYS A 338 2.24 12.70 13.86
N PHE A 339 1.58 13.42 12.94
CA PHE A 339 0.40 12.93 12.22
C PHE A 339 0.77 12.39 10.85
N ARG A 340 0.16 11.26 10.45
CA ARG A 340 0.32 10.68 9.12
C ARG A 340 -1.02 10.22 8.57
N VAL A 341 -1.40 10.74 7.40
CA VAL A 341 -2.53 10.23 6.62
C VAL A 341 -2.04 9.13 5.68
N ARG A 342 -2.76 8.01 5.66
CA ARG A 342 -2.53 6.90 4.72
C ARG A 342 -3.68 6.88 3.71
N PRO A 343 -3.42 6.85 2.39
CA PRO A 343 -4.47 6.70 1.39
C PRO A 343 -5.31 5.42 1.63
N TYR A 344 -6.62 5.52 1.47
CA TYR A 344 -7.53 4.38 1.71
C TYR A 344 -7.30 3.21 0.75
N ASN A 345 -7.01 3.51 -0.51
CA ASN A 345 -6.86 2.51 -1.55
C ASN A 345 -5.41 2.05 -1.75
N GLU A 346 -4.49 2.48 -0.89
CA GLU A 346 -3.08 2.15 -1.01
C GLU A 346 -2.58 1.41 0.23
N VAL A 347 -2.13 0.17 0.04
CA VAL A 347 -1.61 -0.69 1.11
C VAL A 347 -0.08 -0.63 1.12
N GLY A 348 0.50 -0.24 2.27
CA GLY A 348 1.96 -0.23 2.52
C GLY A 348 2.61 1.15 2.46
#